data_181319788a832ecc230119969dd64ad3
#
_entry.id   181319788a832ecc230119969dd64ad3
#
_cell.length_a   1.000
_cell.length_b   1.000
_cell.length_c   1.000
_cell.angle_alpha   90.00
_cell.angle_beta   90.00
_cell.angle_gamma   90.00
#
_symmetry.space_group_name_H-M   'P 1'
#
loop_
_entity.id
_entity.type
_entity.pdbx_description
1 polymer ?
#
loop_
_entity_poly.entity_id
_entity_poly.type
_entity_poly.pdbx_seq_one_letter_code
_entity_poly.pdbx_strand_id
1 'polypeptide(L)'
;MQINFKKPLAELVQSSGIRPLNPLPAGEVWVSGIQLDSRKVTPGDLFVALPGGSSDGHAYIRAAAERGAVAAIGFHPVETVAAPIPYLQVEDSRSALAWLSAAAYDFPARRLTVIGVT
;
A
#
# COMPACT_ATOMS: atom_id res chain seq x y z
N MET A 1 -4.56 -16.38 -1.74
CA MET A 1 -3.77 -16.92 -0.67
C MET A 1 -3.20 -15.83 0.22
N GLN A 2 -3.14 -16.11 1.49
CA GLN A 2 -2.71 -15.12 2.46
C GLN A 2 -1.29 -15.43 2.92
N ILE A 3 -0.40 -14.48 2.75
CA ILE A 3 0.96 -14.61 3.23
C ILE A 3 1.15 -13.57 4.32
N ASN A 4 1.50 -14.05 5.49
CA ASN A 4 1.69 -13.16 6.63
C ASN A 4 3.07 -12.52 6.57
N PHE A 5 3.10 -11.23 6.78
CA PHE A 5 4.35 -10.51 6.94
C PHE A 5 4.10 -9.41 7.94
N LYS A 6 5.16 -8.80 8.41
CA LYS A 6 5.05 -7.64 9.27
C LYS A 6 6.28 -6.79 9.06
N LYS A 7 6.10 -5.64 8.45
CA LYS A 7 7.19 -4.76 8.09
C LYS A 7 6.80 -3.32 8.35
N PRO A 8 7.74 -2.47 8.75
CA PRO A 8 7.44 -1.04 8.85
C PRO A 8 7.09 -0.48 7.47
N LEU A 9 6.16 0.45 7.46
CA LEU A 9 5.77 1.11 6.22
C LEU A 9 6.98 1.76 5.55
N ALA A 10 7.85 2.38 6.33
CA ALA A 10 9.03 3.02 5.77
C ALA A 10 9.94 2.02 5.06
N GLU A 11 10.07 0.83 5.63
CA GLU A 11 10.87 -0.20 5.00
C GLU A 11 10.24 -0.69 3.70
N LEU A 12 8.92 -0.85 3.68
CA LEU A 12 8.22 -1.25 2.47
C LEU A 12 8.41 -0.22 1.37
N VAL A 13 8.26 1.04 1.71
CA VAL A 13 8.43 2.11 0.75
C VAL A 13 9.84 2.11 0.19
N GLN A 14 10.82 2.00 1.06
CA GLN A 14 12.21 2.03 0.66
C GLN A 14 12.57 0.81 -0.21
N SER A 15 12.14 -0.37 0.22
CA SER A 15 12.46 -1.60 -0.50
C SER A 15 11.76 -1.68 -1.85
N SER A 16 10.56 -1.12 -1.93
CA SER A 16 9.79 -1.18 -3.16
C SER A 16 10.28 -0.21 -4.22
N GLY A 17 10.96 0.85 -3.79
CA GLY A 17 11.43 1.87 -4.71
C GLY A 17 10.37 2.88 -5.11
N ILE A 18 9.17 2.79 -4.56
CA ILE A 18 8.17 3.82 -4.86
C ILE A 18 8.59 5.14 -4.23
N ARG A 19 8.11 6.22 -4.81
CA ARG A 19 8.47 7.57 -4.35
C ARG A 19 7.22 8.33 -4.01
N PRO A 20 6.81 8.30 -2.74
CA PRO A 20 5.66 9.08 -2.34
C PRO A 20 5.91 10.57 -2.56
N LEU A 21 4.85 11.27 -2.92
CA LEU A 21 4.93 12.71 -3.19
C LEU A 21 4.76 13.53 -1.93
N ASN A 22 4.47 12.89 -0.81
CA ASN A 22 4.37 13.56 0.48
C ASN A 22 5.17 12.76 1.51
N PRO A 23 5.51 13.39 2.64
CA PRO A 23 6.37 12.72 3.63
C PRO A 23 5.71 11.52 4.26
N LEU A 24 6.54 10.56 4.67
CA LEU A 24 6.10 9.44 5.47
C LEU A 24 5.63 9.92 6.83
N PRO A 25 4.72 9.17 7.48
CA PRO A 25 4.30 9.53 8.84
C PRO A 25 5.48 9.51 9.80
N ALA A 26 5.40 10.35 10.83
CA ALA A 26 6.50 10.52 11.76
C ALA A 26 6.75 9.28 12.61
N GLY A 27 5.70 8.54 12.95
CA GLY A 27 5.86 7.37 13.80
C GLY A 27 6.07 6.10 13.00
N GLU A 28 6.36 5.04 13.71
CA GLU A 28 6.45 3.73 13.09
C GLU A 28 5.06 3.21 12.78
N VAL A 29 4.85 2.78 11.54
CA VAL A 29 3.61 2.15 11.12
C VAL A 29 3.96 0.76 10.62
N TRP A 30 3.42 -0.25 11.27
CA TRP A 30 3.69 -1.64 10.93
C TRP A 30 2.59 -2.17 10.03
N VAL A 31 2.98 -2.76 8.91
CA VAL A 31 2.07 -3.27 7.89
C VAL A 31 2.16 -4.79 7.88
N SER A 32 1.01 -5.44 7.95
CA SER A 32 0.96 -6.91 7.95
C SER A 32 0.21 -7.47 6.76
N GLY A 33 -0.29 -6.64 5.88
CA GLY A 33 -0.97 -7.09 4.68
C GLY A 33 -1.20 -5.94 3.73
N ILE A 34 -1.55 -6.25 2.49
CA ILE A 34 -1.88 -5.25 1.48
C ILE A 34 -3.26 -5.62 0.94
N GLN A 35 -4.15 -4.65 0.87
CA GLN A 35 -5.51 -4.93 0.46
C GLN A 35 -6.03 -3.83 -0.47
N LEU A 36 -6.75 -4.24 -1.49
CA LEU A 36 -7.36 -3.33 -2.46
C LEU A 36 -8.85 -3.15 -2.23
N ASP A 37 -9.46 -4.09 -1.56
CA ASP A 37 -10.90 -4.09 -1.35
C ASP A 37 -11.17 -3.69 0.09
N SER A 38 -11.80 -2.53 0.28
CA SER A 38 -12.04 -2.03 1.63
C SER A 38 -12.87 -2.98 2.47
N ARG A 39 -13.68 -3.81 1.83
CA ARG A 39 -14.52 -4.76 2.55
C ARG A 39 -13.75 -5.94 3.09
N LYS A 40 -12.54 -6.15 2.61
CA LYS A 40 -11.70 -7.28 3.01
C LYS A 40 -10.53 -6.86 3.87
N VAL A 41 -10.46 -5.59 4.22
CA VAL A 41 -9.38 -5.08 5.07
C VAL A 41 -9.47 -5.70 6.45
N THR A 42 -8.31 -6.09 6.97
CA THR A 42 -8.17 -6.57 8.33
C THR A 42 -7.14 -5.70 9.05
N PRO A 43 -7.12 -5.73 10.39
CA PRO A 43 -6.19 -4.87 11.13
C PRO A 43 -4.75 -5.08 10.69
N GLY A 44 -4.05 -3.99 10.48
CA GLY A 44 -2.66 -4.02 10.04
C GLY A 44 -2.48 -3.89 8.55
N ASP A 45 -3.55 -3.87 7.78
CA ASP A 45 -3.44 -3.80 6.32
C ASP A 45 -3.05 -2.40 5.85
N LEU A 46 -2.32 -2.38 4.75
CA LEU A 46 -2.09 -1.19 3.95
C LEU A 46 -3.11 -1.20 2.82
N PHE A 47 -3.96 -0.18 2.79
CA PHE A 47 -4.99 -0.10 1.76
C PHE A 47 -4.46 0.67 0.57
N VAL A 48 -4.61 0.11 -0.64
CA VAL A 48 -4.17 0.78 -1.87
C VAL A 48 -5.40 1.16 -2.67
N ALA A 49 -5.58 2.46 -2.86
CA ALA A 49 -6.71 2.99 -3.61
C ALA A 49 -6.37 3.01 -5.09
N LEU A 50 -7.09 2.22 -5.86
CA LEU A 50 -6.88 2.12 -7.30
C LEU A 50 -7.95 2.90 -8.04
N PRO A 51 -7.63 3.37 -9.27
CA PRO A 51 -8.67 3.94 -10.11
C PRO A 51 -9.71 2.88 -10.45
N GLY A 52 -10.97 3.30 -10.45
CA GLY A 52 -12.06 2.41 -10.78
C GLY A 52 -12.95 3.03 -11.84
N GLY A 53 -13.93 2.29 -12.31
CA GLY A 53 -14.82 2.78 -13.35
C GLY A 53 -15.69 3.91 -12.86
N SER A 54 -16.77 3.57 -12.17
CA SER A 54 -17.69 4.59 -11.69
C SER A 54 -17.24 5.21 -10.38
N SER A 55 -16.36 4.54 -9.64
CA SER A 55 -15.81 5.10 -8.40
C SER A 55 -14.41 4.56 -8.22
N ASP A 56 -13.54 5.38 -7.65
CA ASP A 56 -12.19 4.92 -7.39
C ASP A 56 -12.03 4.58 -5.91
N GLY A 57 -10.89 3.96 -5.59
CA GLY A 57 -10.65 3.45 -4.25
C GLY A 57 -10.57 4.51 -3.18
N HIS A 58 -10.33 5.78 -3.56
CA HIS A 58 -10.20 6.84 -2.54
C HIS A 58 -11.49 7.03 -1.76
N ALA A 59 -12.62 6.72 -2.39
CA ALA A 59 -13.91 6.83 -1.70
C ALA A 59 -14.01 5.86 -0.54
N TYR A 60 -13.16 4.85 -0.50
CA TYR A 60 -13.26 3.79 0.49
C TYR A 60 -12.16 3.83 1.53
N ILE A 61 -11.34 4.88 1.54
CA ILE A 61 -10.24 4.94 2.50
C ILE A 61 -10.76 4.98 3.93
N ARG A 62 -11.84 5.74 4.17
CA ARG A 62 -12.40 5.79 5.51
C ARG A 62 -12.92 4.42 5.94
N ALA A 63 -13.62 3.73 5.05
CA ALA A 63 -14.12 2.40 5.38
C ALA A 63 -12.98 1.44 5.67
N ALA A 64 -11.90 1.53 4.91
CA ALA A 64 -10.72 0.70 5.16
C ALA A 64 -10.12 1.01 6.53
N ALA A 65 -10.05 2.29 6.88
CA ALA A 65 -9.53 2.69 8.19
C ALA A 65 -10.38 2.13 9.31
N GLU A 66 -11.69 2.13 9.13
CA GLU A 66 -12.59 1.61 10.15
C GLU A 66 -12.42 0.12 10.34
N ARG A 67 -11.93 -0.58 9.35
CA ARG A 67 -11.67 -2.01 9.45
C ARG A 67 -10.26 -2.33 9.93
N GLY A 68 -9.45 -1.32 10.20
CA GLY A 68 -8.15 -1.54 10.78
C GLY A 68 -6.97 -1.28 9.86
N ALA A 69 -7.20 -0.70 8.68
CA ALA A 69 -6.07 -0.32 7.84
C ALA A 69 -5.21 0.69 8.59
N VAL A 70 -3.90 0.51 8.51
CA VAL A 70 -2.97 1.35 9.25
C VAL A 70 -2.41 2.48 8.40
N ALA A 71 -2.59 2.40 7.09
CA ALA A 71 -2.16 3.44 6.18
C ALA A 71 -2.87 3.23 4.84
N ALA A 72 -2.84 4.25 4.00
CA ALA A 72 -3.44 4.16 2.67
C ALA A 72 -2.49 4.78 1.66
N ILE A 73 -2.56 4.28 0.45
CA ILE A 73 -1.79 4.81 -0.68
C ILE A 73 -2.78 5.10 -1.79
N GLY A 74 -2.62 6.23 -2.44
CA GLY A 74 -3.47 6.60 -3.54
C GLY A 74 -2.80 7.60 -4.46
N PHE A 75 -3.52 8.02 -5.49
CA PHE A 75 -2.95 8.93 -6.48
C PHE A 75 -3.61 10.31 -6.44
N HIS A 76 -4.62 10.51 -5.60
CA HIS A 76 -5.18 11.85 -5.42
C HIS A 76 -4.24 12.71 -4.60
N PRO A 77 -4.22 14.03 -4.83
CA PRO A 77 -3.38 14.89 -4.02
C PRO A 77 -3.72 14.77 -2.53
N VAL A 78 -2.68 14.75 -1.71
CA VAL A 78 -2.86 14.51 -0.28
C VAL A 78 -3.80 15.54 0.35
N GLU A 79 -3.77 16.76 -0.13
CA GLU A 79 -4.60 17.81 0.45
C GLU A 79 -6.08 17.63 0.12
N THR A 80 -6.42 16.77 -0.83
CA THR A 80 -7.81 16.50 -1.18
C THR A 80 -8.36 15.24 -0.51
N VAL A 81 -7.52 14.50 0.21
CA VAL A 81 -7.93 13.24 0.82
C VAL A 81 -7.98 13.42 2.32
N ALA A 82 -9.18 13.36 2.87
CA ALA A 82 -9.37 13.50 4.32
C ALA A 82 -9.30 12.12 4.95
N ALA A 83 -8.11 11.55 5.00
CA ALA A 83 -7.93 10.21 5.51
C ALA A 83 -7.69 10.25 7.01
N PRO A 84 -8.35 9.37 7.80
CA PRO A 84 -8.10 9.30 9.23
C PRO A 84 -6.83 8.53 9.58
N ILE A 85 -6.14 8.02 8.59
CA ILE A 85 -4.90 7.27 8.76
C ILE A 85 -3.85 7.90 7.84
N PRO A 86 -2.57 7.60 8.05
CA PRO A 86 -1.54 8.12 7.16
C PRO A 86 -1.83 7.78 5.71
N TYR A 87 -1.66 8.76 4.84
CA TYR A 87 -1.93 8.62 3.42
C TYR A 87 -0.69 9.02 2.64
N LEU A 88 -0.29 8.17 1.72
CA LEU A 88 0.84 8.45 0.85
C LEU A 88 0.34 8.65 -0.58
N GLN A 89 0.70 9.77 -1.15
CA GLN A 89 0.36 10.07 -2.53
C GLN A 89 1.44 9.55 -3.46
N VAL A 90 1.03 8.84 -4.50
CA VAL A 90 1.94 8.35 -5.53
C VAL A 90 1.37 8.75 -6.88
N GLU A 91 2.20 8.67 -7.92
CA GLU A 91 1.74 9.00 -9.25
C GLU A 91 0.83 7.93 -9.84
N ASP A 92 1.13 6.68 -9.55
CA ASP A 92 0.39 5.56 -10.12
C ASP A 92 0.25 4.48 -9.06
N SER A 93 -0.96 4.34 -8.53
CA SER A 93 -1.17 3.38 -7.46
C SER A 93 -1.11 1.93 -7.95
N ARG A 94 -1.39 1.66 -9.22
CA ARG A 94 -1.24 0.30 -9.73
C ARG A 94 0.23 -0.13 -9.74
N SER A 95 1.09 0.76 -10.20
CA SER A 95 2.53 0.47 -10.17
C SER A 95 3.02 0.36 -8.74
N ALA A 96 2.56 1.26 -7.86
CA ALA A 96 2.93 1.20 -6.47
C ALA A 96 2.51 -0.13 -5.84
N LEU A 97 1.30 -0.58 -6.16
CA LEU A 97 0.82 -1.86 -5.64
C LEU A 97 1.74 -3.00 -6.04
N ALA A 98 2.14 -3.04 -7.31
CA ALA A 98 3.01 -4.10 -7.79
C ALA A 98 4.35 -4.11 -7.06
N TRP A 99 4.97 -2.94 -6.94
CA TRP A 99 6.26 -2.84 -6.26
C TRP A 99 6.15 -3.14 -4.78
N LEU A 100 5.10 -2.64 -4.14
CA LEU A 100 4.89 -2.89 -2.72
C LEU A 100 4.63 -4.35 -2.43
N SER A 101 3.85 -5.01 -3.28
CA SER A 101 3.57 -6.42 -3.10
C SER A 101 4.82 -7.25 -3.21
N ALA A 102 5.67 -6.93 -4.18
CA ALA A 102 6.94 -7.64 -4.32
C ALA A 102 7.81 -7.45 -3.09
N ALA A 103 7.86 -6.23 -2.57
CA ALA A 103 8.69 -5.95 -1.39
C ALA A 103 8.12 -6.61 -0.15
N ALA A 104 6.79 -6.58 -0.01
CA ALA A 104 6.14 -7.09 1.20
C ALA A 104 6.31 -8.59 1.32
N TYR A 105 6.10 -9.29 0.23
CA TYR A 105 6.12 -10.74 0.25
C TYR A 105 7.48 -11.30 -0.06
N ASP A 106 8.45 -10.42 -0.29
CA ASP A 106 9.82 -10.87 -0.61
C ASP A 106 9.76 -11.90 -1.72
N PHE A 107 9.07 -11.54 -2.79
CA PHE A 107 8.81 -12.46 -3.87
C PHE A 107 10.09 -13.09 -4.36
N PRO A 108 10.00 -14.35 -4.74
CA PRO A 108 11.13 -15.02 -5.38
C PRO A 108 11.60 -14.29 -6.64
N ALA A 109 10.86 -13.27 -7.06
CA ALA A 109 11.26 -12.50 -8.21
C ALA A 109 12.72 -12.08 -8.15
N ARG A 110 13.19 -11.72 -6.97
CA ARG A 110 14.59 -11.38 -6.85
C ARG A 110 15.49 -12.56 -7.12
N ARG A 111 15.07 -13.70 -6.63
CA ARG A 111 15.83 -14.93 -6.88
C ARG A 111 15.64 -15.41 -8.30
N LEU A 112 14.43 -15.24 -8.81
CA LEU A 112 14.18 -15.61 -10.20
C LEU A 112 14.98 -14.76 -11.15
N THR A 113 15.11 -13.50 -10.81
CA THR A 113 15.94 -12.62 -11.61
C THR A 113 17.36 -13.13 -11.65
N VAL A 114 17.81 -13.60 -10.53
CA VAL A 114 19.13 -14.18 -10.45
C VAL A 114 19.20 -15.43 -11.32
N ILE A 115 18.14 -16.19 -11.29
CA ILE A 115 18.05 -17.37 -12.11
C ILE A 115 17.95 -16.98 -13.56
N GLY A 116 17.55 -15.84 -13.74
CA GLY A 116 17.38 -15.42 -15.07
C GLY A 116 16.08 -15.82 -15.57
N VAL A 117 15.89 -16.08 -15.15
CA VAL A 117 15.04 -16.42 -15.68
C VAL A 117 14.36 -16.56 -15.63
N THR A 118 14.89 -16.43 -15.50
CA THR A 118 14.80 -16.53 -15.64
C THR A 118 14.74 -16.48 -15.80
#